data_b5ef55837642a13c311ed8f32147a553
#
_entry.id   b5ef55837642a13c311ed8f32147a553
#
_cell.length_a   1.000
_cell.length_b   1.000
_cell.length_c   1.000
_cell.angle_alpha   90.00
_cell.angle_beta   90.00
_cell.angle_gamma   90.00
#
_symmetry.space_group_name_H-M   'P 1'
#
loop_
_entity.id
_entity.type
_entity.pdbx_description
1 polymer ?
#
loop_
_entity_poly.entity_id
_entity_poly.type
_entity_poly.pdbx_seq_one_letter_code
_entity_poly.pdbx_strand_id
1 'polypeptide(L)'
;NIFVLSSNIEKCKGCDEEVRYIYRYRSAKDIMMFIYQNCTVDIRLPVKNMCDAATKRIGFFTPVNSMLQTPLALTMGQILARKKSVLYLNFDGCNSFYRQDFHSLFNLSDLIFYFMHSRENFLTKLSTMKLTLNKVDYIAPAKTYMDIQSVDANQWIDMINYISESGLYDYIFLDITKAVQGIFDMLNIGHRIYTIED
;
A
#
# COMPACT_ATOMS: atom_id res chain seq x y z
N ASN A 1 10.84 -21.07 -8.02
CA ASN A 1 9.40 -21.40 -8.13
C ASN A 1 9.03 -21.54 -9.60
N ILE A 2 8.53 -22.68 -10.01
CA ILE A 2 8.05 -22.94 -11.38
C ILE A 2 6.53 -22.93 -11.34
N PHE A 3 5.91 -22.12 -12.22
CA PHE A 3 4.45 -22.07 -12.37
C PHE A 3 4.07 -22.77 -13.68
N VAL A 4 3.16 -23.72 -13.62
CA VAL A 4 2.68 -24.49 -14.76
C VAL A 4 1.18 -24.29 -14.93
N LEU A 5 0.76 -23.84 -16.12
CA LEU A 5 -0.65 -23.76 -16.47
C LEU A 5 -1.17 -25.15 -16.84
N SER A 6 -2.15 -25.65 -16.10
CA SER A 6 -2.75 -26.98 -16.31
C SER A 6 -4.23 -26.88 -16.61
N SER A 7 -4.72 -27.74 -17.52
CA SER A 7 -6.16 -27.92 -17.76
C SER A 7 -6.80 -28.89 -16.74
N ASN A 8 -6.00 -29.62 -15.97
CA ASN A 8 -6.49 -30.59 -14.99
C ASN A 8 -6.60 -29.92 -13.60
N ILE A 9 -7.81 -29.84 -13.06
CA ILE A 9 -8.12 -29.23 -11.76
C ILE A 9 -7.53 -30.05 -10.60
N GLU A 10 -7.42 -31.37 -10.73
CA GLU A 10 -6.89 -32.21 -9.66
C GLU A 10 -5.40 -31.98 -9.43
N LYS A 11 -4.62 -31.72 -10.48
CA LYS A 11 -3.21 -31.34 -10.36
C LYS A 11 -3.02 -29.97 -9.68
N CYS A 12 -4.01 -29.09 -9.78
CA CYS A 12 -3.94 -27.77 -9.14
C CYS A 12 -4.22 -27.81 -7.62
N LYS A 13 -4.61 -28.96 -7.07
CA LYS A 13 -4.85 -29.17 -5.64
C LYS A 13 -3.66 -29.83 -4.93
N GLY A 14 -2.68 -30.35 -5.67
CA GLY A 14 -1.45 -30.92 -5.15
C GLY A 14 -0.40 -29.84 -4.88
N CYS A 15 0.19 -29.83 -3.71
CA CYS A 15 1.32 -28.95 -3.38
C CYS A 15 2.62 -29.73 -3.52
N ASP A 16 3.30 -29.60 -4.66
CA ASP A 16 4.73 -29.88 -4.73
C ASP A 16 5.48 -28.59 -4.36
N GLU A 17 6.50 -28.69 -3.50
CA GLU A 17 7.22 -27.52 -2.98
C GLU A 17 7.92 -26.69 -4.08
N GLU A 18 8.29 -27.30 -5.19
CA GLU A 18 9.03 -26.64 -6.29
C GLU A 18 8.17 -26.22 -7.47
N VAL A 19 7.05 -26.91 -7.73
CA VAL A 19 6.20 -26.69 -8.90
C VAL A 19 4.77 -26.39 -8.47
N ARG A 20 4.26 -25.24 -8.89
CA ARG A 20 2.89 -24.81 -8.58
C ARG A 20 2.04 -24.81 -9.85
N TYR A 21 0.93 -25.55 -9.80
CA TYR A 21 0.02 -25.67 -10.91
C TYR A 21 -1.11 -24.65 -10.80
N ILE A 22 -1.37 -23.95 -11.90
CA ILE A 22 -2.45 -22.96 -12.02
C ILE A 22 -3.44 -23.45 -13.06
N TYR A 23 -4.71 -23.42 -12.73
CA TYR A 23 -5.75 -23.79 -13.69
C TYR A 23 -5.83 -22.75 -14.83
N ARG A 24 -5.56 -23.18 -16.07
CA ARG A 24 -5.38 -22.30 -17.25
C ARG A 24 -6.62 -21.51 -17.65
N TYR A 25 -7.82 -21.96 -17.26
CA TYR A 25 -9.07 -21.29 -17.61
C TYR A 25 -9.55 -20.30 -16.54
N ARG A 26 -8.70 -19.90 -15.61
CA ARG A 26 -8.95 -18.75 -14.74
C ARG A 26 -8.80 -17.43 -15.48
N SER A 27 -9.38 -16.37 -14.93
CA SER A 27 -9.15 -15.04 -15.49
C SER A 27 -7.66 -14.68 -15.44
N ALA A 28 -7.20 -13.86 -16.40
CA ALA A 28 -5.81 -13.38 -16.38
C ALA A 28 -5.44 -12.70 -15.05
N LYS A 29 -6.41 -11.99 -14.44
CA LYS A 29 -6.28 -11.36 -13.14
C LYS A 29 -6.00 -12.39 -12.03
N ASP A 30 -6.76 -13.49 -12.00
CA ASP A 30 -6.61 -14.53 -10.98
C ASP A 30 -5.28 -15.28 -11.14
N ILE A 31 -4.83 -15.50 -12.38
CA ILE A 31 -3.53 -16.12 -12.67
C ILE A 31 -2.41 -15.21 -12.16
N MET A 32 -2.46 -13.92 -12.49
CA MET A 32 -1.47 -12.95 -12.04
C MET A 32 -1.46 -12.83 -10.51
N MET A 33 -2.64 -12.77 -9.89
CA MET A 33 -2.76 -12.70 -8.43
C MET A 33 -2.15 -13.93 -7.76
N PHE A 34 -2.40 -15.14 -8.30
CA PHE A 34 -1.82 -16.38 -7.79
C PHE A 34 -0.28 -16.38 -7.91
N ILE A 35 0.26 -15.92 -9.05
CA ILE A 35 1.71 -15.80 -9.24
C ILE A 35 2.30 -14.83 -8.22
N TYR A 36 1.74 -13.63 -8.05
CA TYR A 36 2.22 -12.64 -7.09
C TYR A 36 2.17 -13.13 -5.64
N GLN A 37 1.11 -13.84 -5.25
CA GLN A 37 0.96 -14.39 -3.90
C GLN A 37 2.00 -15.48 -3.59
N ASN A 38 2.48 -16.17 -4.61
CA ASN A 38 3.35 -17.34 -4.47
C ASN A 38 4.78 -17.12 -5.01
N CYS A 39 5.07 -15.98 -5.59
CA CYS A 39 6.43 -15.58 -5.90
C CYS A 39 7.12 -15.08 -4.63
N THR A 40 8.00 -15.91 -4.07
CA THR A 40 9.09 -15.40 -3.23
C THR A 40 10.13 -14.80 -4.20
N VAL A 41 9.88 -13.61 -4.67
CA VAL A 41 10.92 -12.85 -5.36
C VAL A 41 11.87 -12.39 -4.26
N ASP A 42 13.09 -12.88 -4.29
CA ASP A 42 14.20 -12.27 -3.55
C ASP A 42 14.47 -10.89 -4.19
N ILE A 43 13.52 -9.99 -3.99
CA ILE A 43 13.76 -8.59 -4.26
C ILE A 43 14.75 -8.20 -3.16
N ARG A 44 16.03 -8.20 -3.49
CA ARG A 44 17.00 -7.44 -2.71
C ARG A 44 16.48 -6.01 -2.75
N LEU A 45 15.72 -5.65 -1.73
CA LEU A 45 15.32 -4.27 -1.51
C LEU A 45 16.63 -3.48 -1.64
N PRO A 46 16.70 -2.43 -2.47
CA PRO A 46 17.88 -1.61 -2.51
C PRO A 46 18.11 -1.18 -1.05
N VAL A 47 19.18 -1.71 -0.46
CA VAL A 47 19.62 -1.25 0.85
C VAL A 47 19.99 0.20 0.60
N LYS A 48 19.03 1.07 0.81
CA LYS A 48 19.28 2.50 0.86
C LYS A 48 20.29 2.62 1.98
N ASN A 49 21.49 3.11 1.66
CA ASN A 49 22.46 3.44 2.70
C ASN A 49 21.67 4.13 3.80
N MET A 50 21.62 3.52 4.98
CA MET A 50 20.79 3.97 6.10
C MET A 50 21.01 5.48 6.23
N CYS A 51 20.03 6.24 5.80
CA CYS A 51 20.04 7.67 6.05
C CYS A 51 19.83 7.80 7.55
N ASP A 52 20.73 8.48 8.23
CA ASP A 52 20.68 8.76 9.69
C ASP A 52 19.45 9.56 10.13
N ALA A 53 18.55 9.87 9.22
CA ALA A 53 17.33 10.61 9.49
C ALA A 53 16.12 9.68 9.53
N ALA A 54 15.44 9.62 10.66
CA ALA A 54 14.17 8.91 10.82
C ALA A 54 13.14 9.32 9.75
N THR A 55 12.39 8.34 9.25
CA THR A 55 11.30 8.57 8.29
C THR A 55 10.31 9.61 8.84
N LYS A 56 10.01 10.65 8.08
CA LYS A 56 9.06 11.70 8.47
C LYS A 56 7.65 11.35 8.00
N ARG A 57 6.70 11.36 8.91
CA ARG A 57 5.28 11.14 8.65
C ARG A 57 4.55 12.47 8.57
N ILE A 58 3.82 12.68 7.49
CA ILE A 58 3.06 13.91 7.25
C ILE A 58 1.60 13.54 7.05
N GLY A 59 0.74 14.01 7.95
CA GLY A 59 -0.70 13.83 7.87
C GLY A 59 -1.37 14.96 7.08
N PHE A 60 -2.38 14.61 6.31
CA PHE A 60 -3.32 15.53 5.68
C PHE A 60 -4.70 15.17 6.21
N PHE A 61 -5.37 16.12 6.82
CA PHE A 61 -6.71 15.91 7.35
C PHE A 61 -7.48 17.21 7.37
N THR A 62 -8.66 17.21 6.79
CA THR A 62 -9.57 18.34 6.79
C THR A 62 -10.89 17.92 7.43
N PRO A 63 -11.32 18.58 8.51
CA PRO A 63 -12.58 18.27 9.19
C PRO A 63 -13.81 18.44 8.31
N VAL A 64 -13.77 19.38 7.39
CA VAL A 64 -14.79 19.60 6.35
C VAL A 64 -14.26 18.96 5.08
N ASN A 65 -15.07 18.17 4.38
CA ASN A 65 -14.65 17.51 3.15
C ASN A 65 -14.10 18.53 2.16
N SER A 66 -12.80 18.58 2.01
CA SER A 66 -12.14 19.43 1.01
C SER A 66 -11.68 18.56 -0.16
N MET A 67 -12.16 18.92 -1.35
CA MET A 67 -11.71 18.30 -2.60
C MET A 67 -10.23 18.59 -2.89
N LEU A 68 -9.62 19.53 -2.16
CA LEU A 68 -8.23 19.96 -2.36
C LEU A 68 -7.22 19.19 -1.52
N GLN A 69 -7.63 18.40 -0.53
CA GLN A 69 -6.72 17.67 0.38
C GLN A 69 -5.82 16.70 -0.38
N THR A 70 -6.40 15.78 -1.13
CA THR A 70 -5.66 14.80 -1.95
C THR A 70 -4.77 15.45 -3.02
N PRO A 71 -5.25 16.43 -3.82
CA PRO A 71 -4.39 17.19 -4.74
C PRO A 71 -3.20 17.87 -4.05
N LEU A 72 -3.40 18.48 -2.89
CA LEU A 72 -2.33 19.10 -2.12
C LEU A 72 -1.29 18.06 -1.68
N ALA A 73 -1.75 16.95 -1.07
CA ALA A 73 -0.87 15.88 -0.61
C ALA A 73 -0.04 15.31 -1.77
N LEU A 74 -0.67 15.00 -2.90
CA LEU A 74 0.03 14.48 -4.07
C LEU A 74 1.01 15.49 -4.66
N THR A 75 0.64 16.78 -4.77
CA THR A 75 1.53 17.82 -5.30
C THR A 75 2.75 18.01 -4.42
N MET A 76 2.56 18.09 -3.10
CA MET A 76 3.67 18.17 -2.14
C MET A 76 4.56 16.92 -2.22
N GLY A 77 3.95 15.73 -2.32
CA GLY A 77 4.67 14.48 -2.49
C GLY A 77 5.55 14.49 -3.74
N GLN A 78 5.02 14.92 -4.87
CA GLN A 78 5.76 15.01 -6.14
C GLN A 78 6.91 16.03 -6.09
N ILE A 79 6.73 17.15 -5.41
CA ILE A 79 7.80 18.14 -5.23
C ILE A 79 8.94 17.53 -4.40
N LEU A 80 8.63 16.84 -3.29
CA LEU A 80 9.62 16.17 -2.45
C LEU A 80 10.26 14.98 -3.14
N ALA A 81 9.51 14.22 -3.92
CA ALA A 81 9.99 13.04 -4.63
C ALA A 81 11.04 13.35 -5.71
N ARG A 82 11.30 14.62 -6.01
CA ARG A 82 12.42 15.02 -6.86
C ARG A 82 13.78 14.66 -6.24
N LYS A 83 13.89 14.68 -4.90
CA LYS A 83 15.14 14.50 -4.14
C LYS A 83 15.05 13.45 -3.05
N LYS A 84 13.86 13.01 -2.67
CA LYS A 84 13.58 12.15 -1.53
C LYS A 84 12.65 11.00 -1.94
N SER A 85 12.69 9.90 -1.20
CA SER A 85 11.74 8.81 -1.39
C SER A 85 10.46 9.11 -0.62
N VAL A 86 9.32 9.03 -1.28
CA VAL A 86 8.00 9.36 -0.71
C VAL A 86 7.05 8.20 -0.95
N LEU A 87 6.42 7.72 0.12
CA LEU A 87 5.27 6.82 0.06
C LEU A 87 4.00 7.61 0.39
N TYR A 88 2.99 7.49 -0.44
CA TYR A 88 1.67 8.07 -0.23
C TYR A 88 0.65 6.98 0.06
N LEU A 89 -0.05 7.11 1.19
CA LEU A 89 -1.11 6.23 1.63
C LEU A 89 -2.41 7.03 1.73
N ASN A 90 -3.43 6.60 0.99
CA ASN A 90 -4.73 7.25 0.97
C ASN A 90 -5.76 6.40 1.71
N PHE A 91 -6.35 6.98 2.76
CA PHE A 91 -7.37 6.40 3.59
C PHE A 91 -8.79 6.84 3.20
N ASP A 92 -8.99 7.17 1.93
CA ASP A 92 -10.32 7.46 1.37
C ASP A 92 -10.84 6.25 0.59
N GLY A 93 -11.90 5.64 1.08
CA GLY A 93 -12.54 4.48 0.45
C GLY A 93 -13.44 4.81 -0.75
N CYS A 94 -13.56 6.08 -1.15
CA CYS A 94 -14.43 6.53 -2.25
C CYS A 94 -13.69 7.39 -3.27
N ASN A 95 -12.45 7.05 -3.56
CA ASN A 95 -11.53 7.94 -4.25
C ASN A 95 -11.91 8.23 -5.71
N SER A 96 -12.38 9.44 -5.94
CA SER A 96 -12.64 10.02 -7.26
C SER A 96 -11.36 10.27 -8.10
N PHE A 97 -10.18 10.17 -7.50
CA PHE A 97 -8.88 10.30 -8.18
C PHE A 97 -8.48 9.07 -8.98
N TYR A 98 -9.21 7.99 -8.85
CA TYR A 98 -8.98 6.76 -9.60
C TYR A 98 -9.36 6.97 -11.07
N ARG A 99 -8.37 7.25 -11.91
CA ARG A 99 -8.57 7.07 -13.35
C ARG A 99 -8.88 5.58 -13.57
N GLN A 100 -9.97 5.31 -14.27
CA GLN A 100 -10.45 3.96 -14.59
C GLN A 100 -9.39 3.07 -15.27
N ASP A 101 -8.26 3.67 -15.70
CA ASP A 101 -7.16 3.01 -16.38
C ASP A 101 -6.15 2.34 -15.43
N PHE A 102 -6.20 2.60 -14.12
CA PHE A 102 -5.32 1.96 -13.13
C PHE A 102 -6.01 0.76 -12.48
N HIS A 103 -6.07 -0.34 -13.18
CA HIS A 103 -6.44 -1.63 -12.61
C HIS A 103 -5.31 -2.14 -11.70
N SER A 104 -5.14 -1.55 -10.53
CA SER A 104 -4.29 -2.17 -9.52
C SER A 104 -4.90 -3.49 -9.09
N LEU A 105 -4.08 -4.55 -9.10
CA LEU A 105 -4.47 -5.87 -8.59
C LEU A 105 -4.62 -5.85 -7.07
N PHE A 106 -3.91 -4.93 -6.41
CA PHE A 106 -3.82 -4.80 -4.96
C PHE A 106 -4.18 -3.39 -4.52
N ASN A 107 -4.67 -3.28 -3.30
CA ASN A 107 -5.09 -2.03 -2.69
C ASN A 107 -4.66 -1.97 -1.21
N LEU A 108 -5.01 -0.88 -0.52
CA LEU A 108 -4.63 -0.66 0.86
C LEU A 108 -5.19 -1.74 1.82
N SER A 109 -6.37 -2.29 1.53
CA SER A 109 -6.96 -3.38 2.33
C SER A 109 -6.15 -4.68 2.19
N ASP A 110 -5.66 -4.96 0.98
CA ASP A 110 -4.77 -6.10 0.76
C ASP A 110 -3.45 -5.90 1.50
N LEU A 111 -2.91 -4.67 1.51
CA LEU A 111 -1.65 -4.36 2.19
C LEU A 111 -1.74 -4.61 3.70
N ILE A 112 -2.79 -4.09 4.36
CA ILE A 112 -2.97 -4.32 5.80
C ILE A 112 -3.22 -5.80 6.11
N PHE A 113 -3.95 -6.52 5.26
CA PHE A 113 -4.15 -7.95 5.41
C PHE A 113 -2.81 -8.71 5.40
N TYR A 114 -1.91 -8.39 4.46
CA TYR A 114 -0.57 -8.99 4.42
C TYR A 114 0.25 -8.61 5.65
N PHE A 115 0.17 -7.40 6.12
CA PHE A 115 0.87 -6.96 7.33
C PHE A 115 0.47 -7.80 8.55
N MET A 116 -0.83 -8.08 8.70
CA MET A 116 -1.36 -8.83 9.83
C MET A 116 -1.01 -10.33 9.78
N HIS A 117 -0.91 -10.91 8.58
CA HIS A 117 -0.78 -12.37 8.43
C HIS A 117 0.63 -12.83 8.01
N SER A 118 1.48 -11.93 7.49
CA SER A 118 2.77 -12.31 6.90
C SER A 118 3.83 -11.21 7.06
N ARG A 119 4.10 -10.81 8.29
CA ARG A 119 5.03 -9.70 8.62
C ARG A 119 6.43 -9.88 8.02
N GLU A 120 6.95 -11.11 8.01
CA GLU A 120 8.30 -11.39 7.49
C GLU A 120 8.49 -10.98 6.02
N ASN A 121 7.45 -11.14 5.21
CA ASN A 121 7.49 -10.82 3.78
C ASN A 121 6.80 -9.50 3.43
N PHE A 122 6.39 -8.73 4.43
CA PHE A 122 5.57 -7.54 4.23
C PHE A 122 6.24 -6.48 3.36
N LEU A 123 7.51 -6.15 3.62
CA LEU A 123 8.22 -5.12 2.84
C LEU A 123 8.42 -5.53 1.37
N THR A 124 8.62 -6.83 1.13
CA THR A 124 8.65 -7.37 -0.23
C THR A 124 7.29 -7.22 -0.91
N LYS A 125 6.21 -7.51 -0.18
CA LYS A 125 4.84 -7.31 -0.68
C LYS A 125 4.54 -5.83 -0.94
N LEU A 126 4.91 -4.95 -0.04
CA LEU A 126 4.79 -3.49 -0.25
C LEU A 126 5.48 -3.07 -1.56
N SER A 127 6.68 -3.57 -1.81
CA SER A 127 7.45 -3.25 -3.02
C SER A 127 6.80 -3.77 -4.31
N THR A 128 6.06 -4.89 -4.24
CA THR A 128 5.34 -5.45 -5.40
C THR A 128 3.96 -4.83 -5.61
N MET A 129 3.33 -4.34 -4.55
CA MET A 129 1.98 -3.76 -4.58
C MET A 129 1.99 -2.26 -4.90
N LYS A 130 3.11 -1.59 -4.65
CA LYS A 130 3.22 -0.15 -4.89
C LYS A 130 3.12 0.18 -6.37
N LEU A 131 2.50 1.29 -6.64
CA LEU A 131 2.47 1.97 -7.92
C LEU A 131 3.29 3.25 -7.81
N THR A 132 3.71 3.82 -8.93
CA THR A 132 4.51 5.05 -8.92
C THR A 132 3.86 6.10 -9.82
N LEU A 133 3.64 7.29 -9.28
CA LEU A 133 3.14 8.46 -9.99
C LEU A 133 4.12 9.62 -9.83
N ASN A 134 4.78 10.02 -10.90
CA ASN A 134 5.76 11.13 -10.89
C ASN A 134 6.80 10.99 -9.75
N LYS A 135 7.35 9.80 -9.57
CA LYS A 135 8.33 9.41 -8.53
C LYS A 135 7.77 9.28 -7.10
N VAL A 136 6.49 9.51 -6.88
CA VAL A 136 5.83 9.17 -5.62
C VAL A 136 5.36 7.74 -5.70
N ASP A 137 5.81 6.92 -4.77
CA ASP A 137 5.26 5.58 -4.60
C ASP A 137 3.93 5.67 -3.85
N TYR A 138 2.93 4.94 -4.28
CA TYR A 138 1.64 4.91 -3.62
C TYR A 138 1.02 3.53 -3.67
N ILE A 139 0.14 3.26 -2.73
CA ILE A 139 -0.72 2.07 -2.74
C ILE A 139 -2.10 2.50 -3.20
N ALA A 140 -2.70 1.70 -4.08
CA ALA A 140 -4.07 1.94 -4.49
C ALA A 140 -4.98 2.01 -3.25
N PRO A 141 -5.89 2.99 -3.16
CA PRO A 141 -6.79 3.12 -2.01
C PRO A 141 -7.70 1.90 -1.88
N ALA A 142 -8.27 1.72 -0.72
CA ALA A 142 -9.28 0.69 -0.48
C ALA A 142 -10.48 0.87 -1.43
N LYS A 143 -11.16 -0.22 -1.75
CA LYS A 143 -12.30 -0.17 -2.69
C LYS A 143 -13.54 0.45 -2.07
N THR A 144 -13.70 0.30 -0.77
CA THR A 144 -14.87 0.80 -0.06
C THR A 144 -14.47 1.49 1.23
N TYR A 145 -15.29 2.40 1.66
CA TYR A 145 -15.22 3.03 2.98
C TYR A 145 -15.22 2.00 4.12
N MET A 146 -16.01 0.94 3.96
CA MET A 146 -16.13 -0.12 4.98
C MET A 146 -14.82 -0.88 5.18
N ASP A 147 -14.04 -1.05 4.12
CA ASP A 147 -12.73 -1.72 4.21
C ASP A 147 -11.78 -0.95 5.14
N ILE A 148 -11.79 0.39 5.07
CA ILE A 148 -10.99 1.24 5.95
C ILE A 148 -11.53 1.19 7.38
N GLN A 149 -12.85 1.29 7.53
CA GLN A 149 -13.50 1.35 8.83
C GLN A 149 -13.42 0.03 9.60
N SER A 150 -13.27 -1.09 8.92
CA SER A 150 -13.16 -2.41 9.55
C SER A 150 -11.83 -2.65 10.26
N VAL A 151 -10.82 -1.82 10.01
CA VAL A 151 -9.47 -1.95 10.56
C VAL A 151 -9.30 -0.99 11.73
N ASP A 152 -8.84 -1.51 12.87
CA ASP A 152 -8.55 -0.71 14.06
C ASP A 152 -7.39 0.26 13.83
N ALA A 153 -7.46 1.44 14.47
CA ALA A 153 -6.42 2.47 14.36
C ALA A 153 -5.03 1.94 14.72
N ASN A 154 -4.93 1.12 15.76
CA ASN A 154 -3.63 0.56 16.18
C ASN A 154 -3.01 -0.32 15.10
N GLN A 155 -3.81 -1.05 14.35
CA GLN A 155 -3.33 -1.89 13.24
C GLN A 155 -2.73 -1.03 12.11
N TRP A 156 -3.39 0.08 11.77
CA TRP A 156 -2.84 1.06 10.82
C TRP A 156 -1.56 1.68 11.32
N ILE A 157 -1.54 2.08 12.59
CA ILE A 157 -0.38 2.71 13.26
C ILE A 157 0.82 1.75 13.27
N ASP A 158 0.59 0.49 13.63
CA ASP A 158 1.63 -0.54 13.65
C ASP A 158 2.23 -0.77 12.26
N MET A 159 1.40 -0.83 11.23
CA MET A 159 1.85 -0.97 9.85
C MET A 159 2.70 0.24 9.41
N ILE A 160 2.23 1.46 9.70
CA ILE A 160 2.94 2.69 9.35
C ILE A 160 4.27 2.80 10.10
N ASN A 161 4.29 2.44 11.38
CA ASN A 161 5.52 2.40 12.17
C ASN A 161 6.52 1.39 11.59
N TYR A 162 6.06 0.19 11.25
CA TYR A 162 6.90 -0.84 10.65
C TYR A 162 7.51 -0.38 9.32
N ILE A 163 6.73 0.30 8.46
CA ILE A 163 7.26 0.89 7.21
C ILE A 163 8.27 2.01 7.54
N SER A 164 7.99 2.83 8.53
CA SER A 164 8.88 3.92 8.96
C SER A 164 10.24 3.40 9.45
N GLU A 165 10.22 2.36 10.28
CA GLU A 165 11.41 1.73 10.85
C GLU A 165 12.26 1.01 9.79
N SER A 166 11.66 0.58 8.69
CA SER A 166 12.40 -0.05 7.60
C SER A 166 13.39 0.86 6.88
N GLY A 167 13.25 2.19 7.01
CA GLY A 167 14.08 3.19 6.34
C GLY A 167 13.94 3.23 4.82
N LEU A 168 12.94 2.56 4.23
CA LEU A 168 12.71 2.53 2.79
C LEU A 168 12.31 3.89 2.22
N TYR A 169 11.66 4.72 3.02
CA TYR A 169 11.16 6.03 2.61
C TYR A 169 11.68 7.14 3.52
N ASP A 170 11.99 8.29 2.94
CA ASP A 170 12.31 9.50 3.71
C ASP A 170 11.02 10.13 4.27
N TYR A 171 9.92 9.97 3.53
CA TYR A 171 8.60 10.52 3.89
C TYR A 171 7.50 9.51 3.67
N ILE A 172 6.55 9.47 4.61
CA ILE A 172 5.26 8.79 4.46
C ILE A 172 4.18 9.84 4.58
N PHE A 173 3.38 9.99 3.52
CA PHE A 173 2.23 10.88 3.46
C PHE A 173 0.97 10.09 3.77
N LEU A 174 0.20 10.58 4.74
CA LEU A 174 -1.02 9.97 5.22
C LEU A 174 -2.18 10.90 4.86
N ASP A 175 -2.94 10.56 3.84
CA ASP A 175 -4.15 11.28 3.44
C ASP A 175 -5.33 10.68 4.20
N ILE A 176 -5.63 11.27 5.36
CA ILE A 176 -6.54 10.72 6.37
C ILE A 176 -7.94 11.32 6.16
N THR A 177 -8.94 10.47 6.12
CA THR A 177 -10.35 10.87 6.04
C THR A 177 -11.12 10.40 7.25
N LYS A 178 -12.38 10.79 7.34
CA LYS A 178 -13.32 10.34 8.38
C LYS A 178 -13.62 8.83 8.34
N ALA A 179 -13.13 8.13 7.32
CA ALA A 179 -13.26 6.68 7.20
C ALA A 179 -12.47 5.93 8.28
N VAL A 180 -11.37 6.51 8.74
CA VAL A 180 -10.48 5.85 9.71
C VAL A 180 -11.10 5.91 11.10
N GLN A 181 -11.21 4.76 11.75
CA GLN A 181 -11.51 4.73 13.19
C GLN A 181 -10.28 5.24 13.96
N GLY A 182 -10.50 6.02 15.02
CA GLY A 182 -9.41 6.58 15.82
C GLY A 182 -8.57 7.62 15.06
N ILE A 183 -9.22 8.53 14.34
CA ILE A 183 -8.57 9.60 13.55
C ILE A 183 -7.49 10.33 14.35
N PHE A 184 -7.78 10.67 15.62
CA PHE A 184 -6.83 11.42 16.47
C PHE A 184 -5.57 10.61 16.77
N ASP A 185 -5.68 9.30 16.93
CA ASP A 185 -4.53 8.43 17.14
C ASP A 185 -3.67 8.37 15.88
N MET A 186 -4.30 8.28 14.72
CA MET A 186 -3.62 8.36 13.42
C MET A 186 -2.94 9.72 13.17
N LEU A 187 -3.55 10.81 13.61
CA LEU A 187 -2.96 12.13 13.51
C LEU A 187 -1.75 12.29 14.45
N ASN A 188 -1.84 11.71 15.66
CA ASN A 188 -0.77 11.78 16.64
C ASN A 188 0.56 11.16 16.21
N ILE A 189 0.55 10.19 15.29
CA ILE A 189 1.79 9.63 14.75
C ILE A 189 2.45 10.53 13.70
N GLY A 190 1.76 11.56 13.22
CA GLY A 190 2.27 12.52 12.25
C GLY A 190 3.27 13.50 12.87
N HIS A 191 4.42 13.71 12.23
CA HIS A 191 5.36 14.76 12.63
C HIS A 191 4.86 16.16 12.28
N ARG A 192 4.00 16.25 11.26
CA ARG A 192 3.28 17.45 10.83
C ARG A 192 1.92 17.06 10.28
N ILE A 193 0.94 17.93 10.49
CA ILE A 193 -0.40 17.79 9.97
C ILE A 193 -0.71 19.05 9.18
N TYR A 194 -1.25 18.85 7.97
CA TYR A 194 -1.76 19.92 7.13
C TYR A 194 -3.28 19.80 7.06
N THR A 195 -3.95 20.92 7.29
CA THR A 195 -5.39 21.07 7.10
C THR A 195 -5.65 22.12 6.02
N ILE A 196 -6.77 22.00 5.35
CA ILE A 196 -7.25 23.02 4.40
C ILE A 196 -8.50 23.61 5.03
N GLU A 197 -8.52 24.93 5.11
CA GLU A 197 -9.68 25.73 5.50
C GLU A 197 -10.14 26.48 4.24
N ASP A 198 -11.43 26.38 3.95
CA ASP A 198 -12.07 27.11 2.83
C ASP A 198 -12.48 28.52 3.28
#